data_37fe646409608d5eaa7e6c2920ce498c
#
_entry.id   37fe646409608d5eaa7e6c2920ce498c
#
_cell.length_a   1.000
_cell.length_b   1.000
_cell.length_c   1.000
_cell.angle_alpha   90.00
_cell.angle_beta   90.00
_cell.angle_gamma   90.00
#
_symmetry.space_group_name_H-M   'P 1'
#
loop_
_entity.id
_entity.type
_entity.pdbx_description
1 polymer ?
#
loop_
_entity_poly.entity_id
_entity_poly.type
_entity_poly.pdbx_seq_one_letter_code
_entity_poly.pdbx_strand_id
1 'polypeptide(L)'
;MSAPIVDILLSTYNGAPYLQQQYDSIFAQTEKNWRLIIRDDGSSDETIQLVRAIANNDTRVVISKCSGVNTGIANSFFSLLQQSTAPFFAFCDQDDYWVPRKLETLLGVMECEPLSRPTLVYSDLTIVDENLKEVFPSFMHQQHFSPGRLMVWSNNLLQNTV
;
A
#
# COMPACT_ATOMS: atom_id res chain seq x y z
N MET A 1 18.76 -4.74 -13.11
CA MET A 1 17.97 -3.71 -12.40
C MET A 1 18.60 -3.53 -11.03
N SER A 2 18.63 -2.31 -10.48
CA SER A 2 19.03 -2.08 -9.08
C SER A 2 18.04 -2.77 -8.13
N ALA A 3 18.48 -3.10 -6.92
CA ALA A 3 17.56 -3.61 -5.89
C ALA A 3 16.48 -2.54 -5.58
N PRO A 4 15.23 -2.93 -5.31
CA PRO A 4 14.17 -1.98 -4.98
C PRO A 4 14.50 -1.25 -3.67
N ILE A 5 14.17 0.04 -3.61
CA ILE A 5 14.31 0.83 -2.38
C ILE A 5 13.12 0.62 -1.45
N VAL A 6 11.95 0.35 -1.99
CA VAL A 6 10.71 0.13 -1.22
C VAL A 6 9.94 -1.08 -1.74
N ASP A 7 9.49 -1.92 -0.82
CA ASP A 7 8.50 -2.97 -1.08
C ASP A 7 7.10 -2.44 -0.75
N ILE A 8 6.22 -2.42 -1.74
CA ILE A 8 4.80 -2.12 -1.56
C ILE A 8 4.09 -3.44 -1.27
N LEU A 9 3.44 -3.52 -0.13
CA LEU A 9 2.80 -4.73 0.39
C LEU A 9 1.29 -4.60 0.21
N LEU A 10 0.74 -5.26 -0.81
CA LEU A 10 -0.67 -5.18 -1.18
C LEU A 10 -1.39 -6.47 -0.79
N SER A 11 -2.38 -6.36 0.09
CA SER A 11 -3.31 -7.47 0.40
C SER A 11 -4.60 -7.30 -0.38
N THR A 12 -5.08 -8.37 -1.02
CA THR A 12 -6.34 -8.36 -1.77
C THR A 12 -7.31 -9.43 -1.27
N TYR A 13 -8.60 -9.09 -1.26
CA TYR A 13 -9.71 -10.01 -1.02
C TYR A 13 -10.98 -9.48 -1.68
N ASN A 14 -11.47 -10.16 -2.73
CA ASN A 14 -12.63 -9.75 -3.53
C ASN A 14 -12.55 -8.27 -3.97
N GLY A 15 -11.38 -7.88 -4.50
CA GLY A 15 -11.04 -6.49 -4.83
C GLY A 15 -11.08 -6.18 -6.33
N ALA A 16 -11.64 -7.07 -7.16
CA ALA A 16 -11.63 -6.91 -8.61
C ALA A 16 -12.09 -5.53 -9.12
N PRO A 17 -13.09 -4.86 -8.52
CA PRO A 17 -13.53 -3.55 -8.99
C PRO A 17 -12.50 -2.43 -8.84
N TYR A 18 -11.57 -2.55 -7.88
CA TYR A 18 -10.66 -1.46 -7.49
C TYR A 18 -9.22 -1.71 -7.89
N LEU A 19 -8.82 -2.99 -7.99
CA LEU A 19 -7.43 -3.40 -8.09
C LEU A 19 -6.69 -2.80 -9.28
N GLN A 20 -7.34 -2.67 -10.44
CA GLN A 20 -6.71 -2.07 -11.62
C GLN A 20 -6.38 -0.59 -11.37
N GLN A 21 -7.32 0.17 -10.83
CA GLN A 21 -7.13 1.59 -10.51
C GLN A 21 -6.02 1.78 -9.47
N GLN A 22 -5.99 0.95 -8.44
CA GLN A 22 -4.91 0.97 -7.44
C GLN A 22 -3.55 0.69 -8.07
N TYR A 23 -3.45 -0.36 -8.90
CA TYR A 23 -2.19 -0.68 -9.59
C TYR A 23 -1.73 0.46 -10.50
N ASP A 24 -2.64 1.05 -11.28
CA ASP A 24 -2.32 2.17 -12.17
C ASP A 24 -1.78 3.36 -11.37
N SER A 25 -2.29 3.62 -10.18
CA SER A 25 -1.80 4.68 -9.29
C SER A 25 -0.40 4.40 -8.75
N ILE A 26 -0.07 3.13 -8.46
CA ILE A 26 1.28 2.70 -8.08
C ILE A 26 2.24 2.81 -9.27
N PHE A 27 1.81 2.37 -10.44
CA PHE A 27 2.60 2.46 -11.67
C PHE A 27 2.94 3.91 -12.03
N ALA A 28 2.01 4.84 -11.75
CA ALA A 28 2.17 6.27 -11.99
C ALA A 28 3.09 6.99 -10.97
N GLN A 29 3.55 6.33 -9.90
CA GLN A 29 4.43 6.95 -8.92
C GLN A 29 5.68 7.55 -9.57
N THR A 30 6.14 8.73 -9.09
CA THR A 30 7.37 9.40 -9.55
C THR A 30 8.61 8.61 -9.15
N GLU A 31 8.66 8.05 -7.93
CA GLU A 31 9.65 7.04 -7.56
C GLU A 31 9.39 5.74 -8.33
N LYS A 32 10.40 5.27 -9.08
CA LYS A 32 10.28 4.07 -9.93
C LYS A 32 10.96 2.83 -9.37
N ASN A 33 11.78 2.98 -8.34
CA ASN A 33 12.57 1.89 -7.78
C ASN A 33 11.81 1.15 -6.66
N TRP A 34 10.60 0.72 -6.96
CA TRP A 34 9.75 -0.06 -6.07
C TRP A 34 9.55 -1.49 -6.58
N ARG A 35 9.18 -2.38 -5.66
CA ARG A 35 8.63 -3.71 -5.95
C ARG A 35 7.27 -3.84 -5.27
N LEU A 36 6.29 -4.35 -6.00
CA LEU A 36 4.94 -4.63 -5.48
C LEU A 36 4.81 -6.12 -5.16
N ILE A 37 4.57 -6.47 -3.90
CA ILE A 37 4.32 -7.83 -3.46
C ILE A 37 2.83 -7.94 -3.15
N ILE A 38 2.11 -8.75 -3.94
CA ILE A 38 0.66 -8.93 -3.81
C ILE A 38 0.36 -10.29 -3.17
N ARG A 39 -0.45 -10.28 -2.13
CA ARG A 39 -1.04 -11.48 -1.54
C ARG A 39 -2.55 -11.44 -1.69
N ASP A 40 -3.09 -12.43 -2.41
CA ASP A 40 -4.52 -12.67 -2.44
C ASP A 40 -4.94 -13.54 -1.26
N ASP A 41 -5.88 -13.05 -0.46
CA ASP A 41 -6.35 -13.73 0.76
C ASP A 41 -7.54 -14.67 0.48
N GLY A 42 -7.52 -15.36 -0.65
CA GLY A 42 -8.53 -16.36 -1.03
C GLY A 42 -9.78 -15.74 -1.67
N SER A 43 -9.60 -14.82 -2.60
CA SER A 43 -10.70 -14.23 -3.36
C SER A 43 -11.49 -15.28 -4.15
N SER A 44 -12.79 -15.05 -4.25
CA SER A 44 -13.73 -15.85 -5.03
C SER A 44 -14.21 -15.18 -6.32
N ASP A 45 -13.85 -13.93 -6.51
CA ASP A 45 -14.12 -13.13 -7.71
C ASP A 45 -12.94 -13.15 -8.70
N GLU A 46 -12.91 -12.23 -9.65
CA GLU A 46 -11.86 -12.14 -10.68
C GLU A 46 -10.53 -11.55 -10.18
N THR A 47 -10.39 -11.26 -8.89
CA THR A 47 -9.19 -10.60 -8.31
C THR A 47 -7.91 -11.33 -8.67
N ILE A 48 -7.86 -12.66 -8.49
CA ILE A 48 -6.63 -13.41 -8.74
C ILE A 48 -6.24 -13.44 -10.22
N GLN A 49 -7.21 -13.39 -11.14
CA GLN A 49 -6.97 -13.30 -12.57
C GLN A 49 -6.33 -11.95 -12.92
N LEU A 50 -6.83 -10.84 -12.35
CA LEU A 50 -6.26 -9.51 -12.51
C LEU A 50 -4.84 -9.43 -11.92
N VAL A 51 -4.62 -9.95 -10.71
CA VAL A 51 -3.28 -10.02 -10.10
C VAL A 51 -2.28 -10.73 -11.00
N ARG A 52 -2.66 -11.86 -11.59
CA ARG A 52 -1.80 -12.61 -12.53
C ARG A 52 -1.53 -11.83 -13.81
N ALA A 53 -2.53 -11.16 -14.36
CA ALA A 53 -2.37 -10.32 -15.55
C ALA A 53 -1.40 -9.16 -15.29
N ILE A 54 -1.53 -8.48 -14.17
CA ILE A 54 -0.62 -7.40 -13.74
C ILE A 54 0.81 -7.94 -13.59
N ALA A 55 1.01 -9.04 -12.86
CA ALA A 55 2.33 -9.61 -12.63
C ALA A 55 3.02 -10.13 -13.90
N ASN A 56 2.26 -10.58 -14.89
CA ASN A 56 2.81 -10.99 -16.18
C ASN A 56 3.28 -9.79 -17.04
N ASN A 57 2.72 -8.62 -16.81
CA ASN A 57 3.02 -7.42 -17.60
C ASN A 57 4.07 -6.51 -16.95
N ASP A 58 4.32 -6.64 -15.64
CA ASP A 58 5.30 -5.82 -14.93
C ASP A 58 6.19 -6.69 -14.02
N THR A 59 7.45 -6.77 -14.36
CA THR A 59 8.45 -7.59 -13.64
C THR A 59 8.74 -7.13 -12.21
N ARG A 60 8.28 -5.94 -11.82
CA ARG A 60 8.37 -5.42 -10.46
C ARG A 60 7.26 -5.97 -9.56
N VAL A 61 6.24 -6.62 -10.15
CA VAL A 61 5.10 -7.19 -9.42
C VAL A 61 5.35 -8.67 -9.14
N VAL A 62 5.24 -9.05 -7.89
CA VAL A 62 5.47 -10.42 -7.41
C VAL A 62 4.23 -10.91 -6.67
N ILE A 63 3.74 -12.07 -7.04
CA ILE A 63 2.65 -12.73 -6.30
C ILE A 63 3.26 -13.51 -5.13
N SER A 64 2.76 -13.26 -3.93
CA SER A 64 3.15 -13.98 -2.71
C SER A 64 2.89 -15.47 -2.84
N LYS A 65 3.82 -16.30 -2.40
CA LYS A 65 3.69 -17.76 -2.37
C LYS A 65 2.59 -18.26 -1.42
N CYS A 66 2.16 -17.43 -0.49
CA CYS A 66 1.14 -17.76 0.51
C CYS A 66 -0.27 -17.31 0.09
N SER A 67 -0.49 -16.95 -1.17
CA SER A 67 -1.80 -16.54 -1.69
C SER A 67 -2.79 -17.73 -1.78
N GLY A 68 -4.08 -17.41 -1.75
CA GLY A 68 -5.16 -18.36 -2.03
C GLY A 68 -5.82 -18.99 -0.81
N VAL A 69 -5.39 -18.66 0.41
CA VAL A 69 -6.04 -19.08 1.66
C VAL A 69 -6.40 -17.86 2.47
N ASN A 70 -7.68 -17.73 2.84
CA ASN A 70 -8.14 -16.63 3.68
C ASN A 70 -7.61 -16.79 5.11
N THR A 71 -6.80 -15.84 5.53
CA THR A 71 -6.21 -15.80 6.87
C THR A 71 -6.56 -14.52 7.61
N GLY A 72 -7.30 -13.64 6.95
CA GLY A 72 -7.66 -12.31 7.45
C GLY A 72 -6.56 -11.26 7.23
N ILE A 73 -6.98 -10.01 7.21
CA ILE A 73 -6.16 -8.86 6.80
C ILE A 73 -4.83 -8.75 7.58
N ALA A 74 -4.86 -8.92 8.91
CA ALA A 74 -3.66 -8.80 9.73
C ALA A 74 -2.60 -9.87 9.39
N ASN A 75 -3.02 -11.13 9.23
CA ASN A 75 -2.12 -12.22 8.87
C ASN A 75 -1.64 -12.09 7.43
N SER A 76 -2.48 -11.54 6.56
CA SER A 76 -2.14 -11.26 5.17
C SER A 76 -0.97 -10.25 5.10
N PHE A 77 -1.09 -9.11 5.77
CA PHE A 77 0.00 -8.12 5.84
C PHE A 77 1.24 -8.65 6.57
N PHE A 78 1.07 -9.42 7.65
CA PHE A 78 2.20 -10.02 8.34
C PHE A 78 2.97 -10.99 7.43
N SER A 79 2.26 -11.80 6.65
CA SER A 79 2.86 -12.69 5.66
C SER A 79 3.60 -11.94 4.54
N LEU A 80 3.08 -10.79 4.10
CA LEU A 80 3.74 -9.92 3.14
C LEU A 80 5.01 -9.30 3.72
N LEU A 81 4.94 -8.82 4.97
CA LEU A 81 6.07 -8.23 5.66
C LEU A 81 7.25 -9.21 5.79
N GLN A 82 6.97 -10.48 6.05
CA GLN A 82 8.01 -11.52 6.10
C GLN A 82 8.73 -11.76 4.76
N GLN A 83 8.13 -11.37 3.65
CA GLN A 83 8.70 -11.49 2.30
C GLN A 83 9.40 -10.21 1.83
N SER A 84 9.23 -9.12 2.57
CA SER A 84 9.89 -7.85 2.27
C SER A 84 11.39 -7.95 2.53
N THR A 85 12.17 -7.44 1.57
CA THR A 85 13.64 -7.43 1.64
C THR A 85 14.24 -6.07 1.29
N ALA A 86 13.43 -5.11 0.85
CA ALA A 86 13.85 -3.75 0.60
C ALA A 86 14.14 -3.00 1.92
N PRO A 87 14.96 -1.94 1.88
CA PRO A 87 15.22 -1.10 3.06
C PRO A 87 13.96 -0.51 3.67
N PHE A 88 12.96 -0.20 2.85
CA PHE A 88 11.68 0.35 3.28
C PHE A 88 10.52 -0.52 2.79
N PHE A 89 9.40 -0.44 3.48
CA PHE A 89 8.14 -1.03 3.00
C PHE A 89 6.97 -0.07 3.23
N ALA A 90 5.95 -0.20 2.39
CA ALA A 90 4.70 0.55 2.49
C ALA A 90 3.52 -0.42 2.44
N PHE A 91 2.59 -0.32 3.38
CA PHE A 91 1.33 -1.04 3.30
C PHE A 91 0.41 -0.37 2.29
N CYS A 92 -0.35 -1.19 1.59
CA CYS A 92 -1.25 -0.76 0.53
C CYS A 92 -2.54 -1.59 0.59
N ASP A 93 -3.67 -0.92 0.70
CA ASP A 93 -4.97 -1.55 0.56
C ASP A 93 -5.38 -1.59 -0.93
N GLN A 94 -6.27 -2.51 -1.27
CA GLN A 94 -6.63 -2.78 -2.68
C GLN A 94 -7.51 -1.70 -3.33
N ASP A 95 -8.13 -0.85 -2.53
CA ASP A 95 -9.14 0.14 -2.89
C ASP A 95 -8.70 1.60 -2.67
N ASP A 96 -7.41 1.79 -2.42
CA ASP A 96 -6.81 3.12 -2.33
C ASP A 96 -6.47 3.69 -3.73
N TYR A 97 -6.22 4.99 -3.79
CA TYR A 97 -5.60 5.67 -4.93
C TYR A 97 -4.40 6.48 -4.45
N TRP A 98 -3.22 6.17 -4.97
CA TRP A 98 -1.99 6.83 -4.57
C TRP A 98 -1.66 8.02 -5.48
N VAL A 99 -1.61 9.22 -4.91
CA VAL A 99 -1.16 10.39 -5.68
C VAL A 99 0.27 10.20 -6.18
N PRO A 100 0.64 10.75 -7.37
CA PRO A 100 1.89 10.40 -8.06
C PRO A 100 3.18 10.61 -7.26
N ARG A 101 3.23 11.54 -6.33
CA ARG A 101 4.42 11.83 -5.52
C ARG A 101 4.41 11.22 -4.12
N LYS A 102 3.49 10.32 -3.82
CA LYS A 102 3.37 9.74 -2.48
C LYS A 102 4.67 9.05 -2.03
N LEU A 103 5.18 8.11 -2.80
CA LEU A 103 6.41 7.39 -2.44
C LEU A 103 7.61 8.32 -2.32
N GLU A 104 7.82 9.21 -3.29
CA GLU A 104 8.88 10.20 -3.26
C GLU A 104 8.84 11.05 -1.99
N THR A 105 7.65 11.53 -1.62
CA THR A 105 7.45 12.37 -0.44
C THR A 105 7.72 11.59 0.86
N LEU A 106 7.17 10.39 1.01
CA LEU A 106 7.34 9.59 2.22
C LEU A 106 8.79 9.11 2.39
N LEU A 107 9.44 8.69 1.31
CA LEU A 107 10.85 8.29 1.33
C LEU A 107 11.75 9.47 1.68
N GLY A 108 11.49 10.66 1.13
CA GLY A 108 12.26 11.87 1.47
C GLY A 108 12.18 12.23 2.96
N VAL A 109 11.04 11.98 3.62
CA VAL A 109 10.93 12.15 5.07
C VAL A 109 11.71 11.05 5.81
N MET A 110 11.59 9.78 5.35
CA MET A 110 12.31 8.65 5.98
C MET A 110 13.82 8.79 5.90
N GLU A 111 14.37 9.34 4.82
CA GLU A 111 15.80 9.57 4.65
C GLU A 111 16.38 10.59 5.66
N CYS A 112 15.54 11.47 6.20
CA CYS A 112 15.93 12.42 7.23
C CYS A 112 15.97 11.81 8.64
N GLU A 113 15.44 10.59 8.82
CA GLU A 113 15.36 9.95 10.12
C GLU A 113 16.53 8.98 10.36
N PRO A 114 17.03 8.87 11.60
CA PRO A 114 18.12 7.95 11.91
C PRO A 114 17.67 6.50 11.81
N LEU A 115 18.37 5.67 11.04
CA LEU A 115 18.10 4.24 10.87
C LEU A 115 18.31 3.40 12.16
N SER A 116 18.81 4.02 13.24
CA SER A 116 19.07 3.34 14.51
C SER A 116 17.84 3.06 15.36
N ARG A 117 16.67 3.56 14.95
CA ARG A 117 15.40 3.34 15.64
C ARG A 117 14.29 2.98 14.65
N PRO A 118 13.31 2.16 15.05
CA PRO A 118 12.12 1.95 14.26
C PRO A 118 11.40 3.28 14.01
N THR A 119 11.14 3.58 12.75
CA THR A 119 10.48 4.83 12.33
C THR A 119 9.32 4.48 11.41
N LEU A 120 8.21 5.15 11.62
CA LEU A 120 7.02 5.09 10.77
C LEU A 120 6.71 6.49 10.27
N VAL A 121 6.53 6.63 8.96
CA VAL A 121 6.04 7.84 8.31
C VAL A 121 4.67 7.54 7.72
N TYR A 122 3.75 8.45 7.89
CA TYR A 122 2.39 8.33 7.36
C TYR A 122 1.93 9.70 6.84
N SER A 123 0.96 9.70 5.93
CA SER A 123 0.30 10.91 5.44
C SER A 123 -1.17 10.92 5.84
N ASP A 124 -1.78 12.08 5.78
CA ASP A 124 -3.23 12.18 5.78
C ASP A 124 -3.80 11.57 4.50
N LEU A 125 -5.10 11.35 4.47
CA LEU A 125 -5.81 10.89 3.28
C LEU A 125 -6.98 11.82 2.95
N THR A 126 -7.27 11.92 1.67
CA THR A 126 -8.48 12.54 1.14
C THR A 126 -9.52 11.45 0.89
N ILE A 127 -10.74 11.64 1.35
CA ILE A 127 -11.84 10.74 1.04
C ILE A 127 -12.43 11.13 -0.31
N VAL A 128 -12.50 10.17 -1.21
CA VAL A 128 -13.03 10.33 -2.56
C VAL A 128 -14.17 9.36 -2.82
N ASP A 129 -15.02 9.67 -3.79
CA ASP A 129 -16.02 8.74 -4.30
C ASP A 129 -15.42 7.79 -5.37
N GLU A 130 -16.25 6.92 -5.92
CA GLU A 130 -15.88 5.94 -6.96
C GLU A 130 -15.32 6.57 -8.25
N ASN A 131 -15.53 7.87 -8.47
CA ASN A 131 -15.02 8.64 -9.60
C ASN A 131 -13.79 9.49 -9.23
N LEU A 132 -13.19 9.25 -8.06
CA LEU A 132 -12.09 10.02 -7.48
C LEU A 132 -12.44 11.50 -7.23
N LYS A 133 -13.71 11.83 -7.11
CA LYS A 133 -14.16 13.17 -6.73
C LYS A 133 -14.06 13.32 -5.22
N GLU A 134 -13.43 14.41 -4.77
CA GLU A 134 -13.25 14.71 -3.37
C GLU A 134 -14.60 14.82 -2.63
N VAL A 135 -14.73 14.06 -1.54
CA VAL A 135 -15.84 14.10 -0.60
C VAL A 135 -15.41 14.85 0.67
N PHE A 136 -14.22 14.51 1.22
CA PHE A 136 -13.61 15.21 2.34
C PHE A 136 -12.10 15.36 2.10
N PRO A 137 -11.54 16.59 2.26
CA PRO A 137 -10.15 16.86 1.92
C PRO A 137 -9.14 16.29 2.92
N SER A 138 -9.54 15.98 4.15
CA SER A 138 -8.66 15.50 5.21
C SER A 138 -9.40 14.60 6.19
N PHE A 139 -9.02 13.34 6.21
CA PHE A 139 -9.57 12.37 7.16
C PHE A 139 -9.16 12.71 8.61
N MET A 140 -7.91 13.11 8.81
CA MET A 140 -7.42 13.47 10.14
C MET A 140 -8.19 14.65 10.72
N HIS A 141 -8.47 15.67 9.90
CA HIS A 141 -9.26 16.82 10.34
C HIS A 141 -10.69 16.40 10.71
N GLN A 142 -11.32 15.55 9.90
CA GLN A 142 -12.67 15.04 10.17
C GLN A 142 -12.75 14.23 11.47
N GLN A 143 -11.71 13.45 11.77
CA GLN A 143 -11.63 12.63 12.97
C GLN A 143 -11.05 13.38 14.19
N HIS A 144 -10.82 14.70 14.08
CA HIS A 144 -10.20 15.52 15.13
C HIS A 144 -8.83 15.02 15.61
N PHE A 145 -8.08 14.36 14.73
CA PHE A 145 -6.71 13.97 15.03
C PHE A 145 -5.77 15.19 15.01
N SER A 146 -5.08 15.39 16.11
CA SER A 146 -3.93 16.31 16.12
C SER A 146 -2.66 15.55 15.76
N PRO A 147 -1.85 16.02 14.83
CA PRO A 147 -0.54 15.44 14.54
C PRO A 147 0.40 15.73 15.72
N GLY A 148 0.35 14.89 16.72
CA GLY A 148 1.18 15.02 17.91
C GLY A 148 1.16 13.71 18.68
N ARG A 149 2.32 13.08 18.81
CA ARG A 149 2.54 11.81 19.48
C ARG A 149 1.52 10.72 19.13
N LEU A 150 1.87 10.01 18.11
CA LEU A 150 1.21 8.82 17.66
C LEU A 150 0.71 7.95 18.79
N MET A 151 -0.57 7.74 18.83
CA MET A 151 -1.13 6.59 19.48
C MET A 151 -1.11 5.41 18.52
N VAL A 152 -0.12 4.56 18.67
CA VAL A 152 0.15 3.36 17.86
C VAL A 152 -1.02 2.33 17.84
N TRP A 153 -2.13 2.64 18.48
CA TRP A 153 -3.21 1.70 18.78
C TRP A 153 -4.47 1.86 17.95
N SER A 154 -4.53 2.77 17.00
CA SER A 154 -5.67 2.83 16.10
C SER A 154 -5.34 2.06 14.82
N ASN A 155 -6.05 1.00 14.60
CA ASN A 155 -5.82 0.02 13.55
C ASN A 155 -5.83 0.57 12.12
N ASN A 156 -6.27 1.78 11.91
CA ASN A 156 -6.54 2.32 10.58
C ASN A 156 -5.61 3.47 10.15
N LEU A 157 -4.79 3.99 11.06
CA LEU A 157 -3.88 5.09 10.72
C LEU A 157 -2.66 4.66 9.90
N LEU A 158 -2.43 3.36 9.81
CA LEU A 158 -1.30 2.80 9.08
C LEU A 158 -1.64 2.44 7.64
N GLN A 159 -2.91 2.42 7.29
CA GLN A 159 -3.35 1.78 6.08
C GLN A 159 -3.48 2.73 4.91
N ASN A 160 -4.02 3.87 5.11
CA ASN A 160 -4.57 4.60 3.99
C ASN A 160 -3.95 5.94 3.81
N THR A 161 -3.21 5.97 2.84
CA THR A 161 -2.49 7.14 2.49
C THR A 161 -2.73 7.39 1.03
N VAL A 162 -3.65 8.18 0.73
CA VAL A 162 -3.81 8.76 -0.59
C VAL A 162 -2.96 9.99 -0.75
#